data_8154147b432b5832151854c59509f0cb
#
_entry.id   8154147b432b5832151854c59509f0cb
#
_cell.length_a   1.000
_cell.length_b   1.000
_cell.length_c   1.000
_cell.angle_alpha   90.00
_cell.angle_beta   90.00
_cell.angle_gamma   90.00
#
_symmetry.space_group_name_H-M   'P 1'
#
loop_
_entity.id
_entity.type
_entity.pdbx_description
1 polymer ?
#
loop_
_entity_poly.entity_id
_entity_poly.type
_entity_poly.pdbx_seq_one_letter_code
_entity_poly.pdbx_strand_id
1 'polypeptide(L)'
;MTVHRPGVTIVPINGKSPQIDDSAWIAPGCAIIGDVTIGADSSIWYNCVLRADVSRIVIGERTNVQDGSVLHCDGPNPAMPDGAPLIIGDDVLIGHMAMVHGCRIHDRGFVGLGAIAMNNAVIASDAMLAAGAMLTEGKTMGERELWGGRPARKMRDLDDAAIMGMKMGVAHYAHNAKTHSTAVGEVLGGALSSDGAAQS
;
A
#
# COMPACT_ATOMS: atom_id res chain seq x y z
N MET A 1 1.02 23.22 -5.14
CA MET A 1 1.52 23.42 -3.74
C MET A 1 1.68 22.05 -3.14
N THR A 2 2.79 21.75 -2.48
CA THR A 2 2.99 20.44 -1.84
C THR A 2 2.09 20.38 -0.59
N VAL A 3 1.19 19.41 -0.53
CA VAL A 3 0.33 19.21 0.65
C VAL A 3 1.22 18.88 1.85
N HIS A 4 1.07 19.60 2.94
CA HIS A 4 1.80 19.32 4.17
C HIS A 4 1.29 18.02 4.81
N ARG A 5 2.19 17.06 5.05
CA ARG A 5 1.89 15.75 5.64
C ARG A 5 2.67 15.59 6.95
N PRO A 6 2.13 16.07 8.09
CA PRO A 6 2.86 16.09 9.35
C PRO A 6 3.21 14.66 9.82
N GLY A 7 4.43 14.48 10.31
CA GLY A 7 4.93 13.19 10.81
C GLY A 7 5.24 12.15 9.73
N VAL A 8 5.22 12.52 8.44
CA VAL A 8 5.58 11.67 7.31
C VAL A 8 6.99 11.98 6.84
N THR A 9 7.82 10.95 6.63
CA THR A 9 9.16 11.07 6.08
C THR A 9 9.11 10.87 4.56
N ILE A 10 9.39 11.91 3.77
CA ILE A 10 9.45 11.84 2.31
C ILE A 10 10.91 12.05 1.88
N VAL A 11 11.49 11.05 1.18
CA VAL A 11 12.90 11.04 0.82
C VAL A 11 13.07 10.91 -0.69
N PRO A 12 13.47 11.97 -1.39
CA PRO A 12 13.97 11.84 -2.75
C PRO A 12 15.28 11.05 -2.76
N ILE A 13 15.44 10.13 -3.72
CA ILE A 13 16.68 9.38 -3.91
C ILE A 13 16.95 9.14 -5.39
N ASN A 14 18.22 9.15 -5.80
CA ASN A 14 18.64 8.90 -7.20
C ASN A 14 17.91 9.79 -8.22
N GLY A 15 17.62 11.05 -7.87
CA GLY A 15 16.91 12.00 -8.73
C GLY A 15 15.40 11.72 -8.89
N LYS A 16 14.86 10.79 -8.13
CA LYS A 16 13.43 10.47 -8.08
C LYS A 16 12.81 10.95 -6.77
N SER A 17 11.62 11.51 -6.86
CA SER A 17 10.87 12.01 -5.72
C SER A 17 9.47 11.41 -5.72
N PRO A 18 8.91 11.04 -4.57
CA PRO A 18 7.55 10.54 -4.49
C PRO A 18 6.54 11.52 -5.10
N GLN A 19 5.62 10.99 -5.90
CA GLN A 19 4.48 11.68 -6.48
C GLN A 19 3.22 11.19 -5.78
N ILE A 20 2.66 12.05 -4.94
CA ILE A 20 1.52 11.69 -4.09
C ILE A 20 0.37 12.62 -4.45
N ASP A 21 -0.77 12.06 -4.87
CA ASP A 21 -1.96 12.84 -5.15
C ASP A 21 -2.38 13.66 -3.92
N ASP A 22 -2.89 14.86 -4.14
CA ASP A 22 -3.26 15.78 -3.05
C ASP A 22 -4.41 15.22 -2.19
N SER A 23 -5.30 14.40 -2.76
CA SER A 23 -6.39 13.73 -2.06
C SER A 23 -5.95 12.48 -1.27
N ALA A 24 -4.75 11.93 -1.56
CA ALA A 24 -4.24 10.76 -0.85
C ALA A 24 -3.85 11.11 0.58
N TRP A 25 -4.28 10.29 1.54
CA TRP A 25 -3.93 10.44 2.95
C TRP A 25 -2.76 9.55 3.35
N ILE A 26 -1.75 10.14 3.97
CA ILE A 26 -0.59 9.43 4.50
C ILE A 26 -0.54 9.67 6.01
N ALA A 27 -0.63 8.59 6.77
CA ALA A 27 -0.59 8.65 8.23
C ALA A 27 0.81 8.99 8.77
N PRO A 28 0.90 9.59 9.96
CA PRO A 28 2.16 9.79 10.67
C PRO A 28 2.98 8.50 10.83
N GLY A 29 4.30 8.63 10.87
CA GLY A 29 5.23 7.51 11.00
C GLY A 29 5.55 6.79 9.70
N CYS A 30 4.88 7.12 8.58
CA CYS A 30 5.20 6.55 7.27
C CYS A 30 6.52 7.09 6.70
N ALA A 31 7.25 6.23 5.98
CA ALA A 31 8.40 6.59 5.17
C ALA A 31 8.12 6.29 3.69
N ILE A 32 8.14 7.31 2.83
CA ILE A 32 7.92 7.21 1.39
C ILE A 32 9.20 7.64 0.67
N ILE A 33 9.87 6.71 0.00
CA ILE A 33 11.24 6.87 -0.46
C ILE A 33 11.37 6.55 -1.95
N GLY A 34 11.90 7.48 -2.74
CA GLY A 34 12.29 7.27 -4.13
C GLY A 34 11.13 7.36 -5.14
N ASP A 35 11.14 6.49 -6.14
CA ASP A 35 10.20 6.48 -7.28
C ASP A 35 8.84 5.85 -6.90
N VAL A 36 8.11 6.52 -6.01
CA VAL A 36 6.79 6.10 -5.53
C VAL A 36 5.72 6.99 -6.13
N THR A 37 4.68 6.40 -6.72
CA THR A 37 3.46 7.10 -7.15
C THR A 37 2.27 6.59 -6.34
N ILE A 38 1.46 7.50 -5.80
CA ILE A 38 0.25 7.17 -5.03
C ILE A 38 -0.93 7.94 -5.64
N GLY A 39 -1.93 7.20 -6.11
CA GLY A 39 -3.13 7.72 -6.77
C GLY A 39 -4.15 8.35 -5.82
N ALA A 40 -5.15 8.99 -6.42
CA ALA A 40 -6.17 9.75 -5.74
C ALA A 40 -6.97 8.91 -4.72
N ASP A 41 -7.40 9.54 -3.63
CA ASP A 41 -8.20 8.94 -2.56
C ASP A 41 -7.59 7.68 -1.91
N SER A 42 -6.32 7.37 -2.19
CA SER A 42 -5.60 6.27 -1.56
C SER A 42 -5.15 6.63 -0.14
N SER A 43 -4.97 5.62 0.72
CA SER A 43 -4.56 5.83 2.11
C SER A 43 -3.43 4.90 2.51
N ILE A 44 -2.35 5.49 3.06
CA ILE A 44 -1.21 4.78 3.63
C ILE A 44 -1.24 4.98 5.13
N TRP A 45 -1.44 3.89 5.85
CA TRP A 45 -1.70 3.90 7.29
C TRP A 45 -0.41 3.92 8.10
N TYR A 46 -0.53 4.02 9.41
CA TYR A 46 0.57 4.34 10.32
C TYR A 46 1.77 3.40 10.20
N ASN A 47 2.98 3.97 10.22
CA ASN A 47 4.25 3.26 10.24
C ASN A 47 4.51 2.36 9.01
N CYS A 48 3.87 2.62 7.88
CA CYS A 48 4.20 1.95 6.62
C CYS A 48 5.53 2.44 6.04
N VAL A 49 6.24 1.55 5.37
CA VAL A 49 7.46 1.88 4.61
C VAL A 49 7.26 1.53 3.14
N LEU A 50 7.32 2.54 2.27
CA LEU A 50 7.30 2.40 0.81
C LEU A 50 8.66 2.83 0.28
N ARG A 51 9.52 1.87 -0.12
CA ARG A 51 10.88 2.17 -0.55
C ARG A 51 11.12 1.72 -1.99
N ALA A 52 11.24 2.69 -2.88
CA ALA A 52 11.46 2.54 -4.32
C ALA A 52 12.80 3.19 -4.74
N ASP A 53 13.88 2.72 -4.15
CA ASP A 53 15.24 3.24 -4.34
C ASP A 53 15.97 2.59 -5.52
N VAL A 54 15.53 1.41 -5.98
CA VAL A 54 16.17 0.62 -7.05
C VAL A 54 15.25 0.32 -8.24
N SER A 55 13.94 0.53 -8.09
CA SER A 55 12.93 0.43 -9.14
C SER A 55 11.77 1.37 -8.79
N ARG A 56 10.53 1.06 -9.19
CA ARG A 56 9.38 1.90 -8.92
C ARG A 56 8.27 1.17 -8.16
N ILE A 57 7.52 1.93 -7.37
CA ILE A 57 6.25 1.53 -6.74
C ILE A 57 5.15 2.41 -7.31
N VAL A 58 4.10 1.80 -7.83
CA VAL A 58 2.90 2.50 -8.30
C VAL A 58 1.70 1.96 -7.55
N ILE A 59 0.95 2.84 -6.92
CA ILE A 59 -0.30 2.56 -6.22
C ILE A 59 -1.40 3.35 -6.93
N GLY A 60 -2.45 2.66 -7.34
CA GLY A 60 -3.61 3.24 -8.01
C GLY A 60 -4.48 4.08 -7.07
N GLU A 61 -5.71 4.31 -7.47
CA GLU A 61 -6.68 5.13 -6.74
C GLU A 61 -7.46 4.31 -5.69
N ARG A 62 -7.94 4.97 -4.62
CA ARG A 62 -8.81 4.37 -3.58
C ARG A 62 -8.23 3.10 -2.94
N THR A 63 -6.94 2.91 -3.06
CA THR A 63 -6.20 1.76 -2.51
C THR A 63 -5.75 2.08 -1.08
N ASN A 64 -5.87 1.10 -0.18
CA ASN A 64 -5.40 1.27 1.20
C ASN A 64 -4.26 0.29 1.54
N VAL A 65 -3.23 0.82 2.17
CA VAL A 65 -2.09 0.06 2.71
C VAL A 65 -2.09 0.23 4.22
N GLN A 66 -2.42 -0.83 4.93
CA GLN A 66 -2.68 -0.77 6.37
C GLN A 66 -1.40 -0.83 7.20
N ASP A 67 -1.54 -0.48 8.46
CA ASP A 67 -0.47 -0.18 9.41
C ASP A 67 0.68 -1.17 9.40
N GLY A 68 1.91 -0.65 9.46
CA GLY A 68 3.12 -1.44 9.57
C GLY A 68 3.51 -2.25 8.33
N SER A 69 2.80 -2.09 7.21
CA SER A 69 3.13 -2.81 5.98
C SER A 69 4.40 -2.25 5.33
N VAL A 70 5.16 -3.15 4.69
CA VAL A 70 6.39 -2.81 3.97
C VAL A 70 6.23 -3.13 2.50
N LEU A 71 6.43 -2.15 1.65
CA LEU A 71 6.37 -2.22 0.19
C LEU A 71 7.75 -1.94 -0.39
N HIS A 72 8.26 -2.86 -1.21
CA HIS A 72 9.55 -2.70 -1.86
C HIS A 72 9.55 -3.31 -3.26
N CYS A 73 10.64 -3.15 -3.98
CA CYS A 73 10.80 -3.60 -5.37
C CYS A 73 12.28 -3.94 -5.62
N ASP A 74 12.57 -4.72 -6.68
CA ASP A 74 13.95 -4.98 -7.10
C ASP A 74 14.27 -4.28 -8.43
N GLY A 75 15.50 -3.81 -8.52
CA GLY A 75 16.07 -3.26 -9.74
C GLY A 75 16.48 -4.35 -10.73
N PRO A 76 16.82 -3.94 -11.98
CA PRO A 76 17.37 -4.82 -12.98
C PRO A 76 18.64 -5.55 -12.51
N ASN A 77 18.74 -6.82 -12.84
CA ASN A 77 19.93 -7.65 -12.63
C ASN A 77 20.04 -8.72 -13.75
N PRO A 78 21.16 -9.47 -13.89
CA PRO A 78 21.30 -10.44 -14.97
C PRO A 78 20.22 -11.53 -15.03
N ALA A 79 19.63 -11.90 -13.90
CA ALA A 79 18.54 -12.89 -13.84
C ALA A 79 17.16 -12.26 -14.08
N MET A 80 17.05 -10.95 -13.89
CA MET A 80 15.82 -10.15 -14.00
C MET A 80 16.13 -8.82 -14.70
N PRO A 81 16.31 -8.82 -16.05
CA PRO A 81 16.76 -7.63 -16.79
C PRO A 81 15.83 -6.42 -16.66
N ASP A 82 14.54 -6.66 -16.46
CA ASP A 82 13.53 -5.60 -16.26
C ASP A 82 13.33 -5.23 -14.79
N GLY A 83 14.01 -5.92 -13.88
CA GLY A 83 13.75 -5.82 -12.44
C GLY A 83 12.39 -6.39 -12.04
N ALA A 84 11.96 -6.08 -10.82
CA ALA A 84 10.64 -6.41 -10.29
C ALA A 84 9.99 -5.15 -9.69
N PRO A 85 9.37 -4.28 -10.51
CA PRO A 85 8.61 -3.15 -10.00
C PRO A 85 7.38 -3.63 -9.24
N LEU A 86 6.96 -2.87 -8.24
CA LEU A 86 5.71 -3.12 -7.52
C LEU A 86 4.59 -2.28 -8.14
N ILE A 87 3.59 -2.94 -8.69
CA ILE A 87 2.44 -2.28 -9.34
C ILE A 87 1.15 -2.74 -8.67
N ILE A 88 0.44 -1.81 -8.09
CA ILE A 88 -0.81 -2.02 -7.36
C ILE A 88 -1.90 -1.20 -8.05
N GLY A 89 -3.00 -1.86 -8.41
CA GLY A 89 -4.14 -1.24 -9.08
C GLY A 89 -5.03 -0.40 -8.16
N ASP A 90 -6.24 -0.15 -8.64
CA ASP A 90 -7.27 0.61 -7.96
C ASP A 90 -8.09 -0.26 -7.01
N ASP A 91 -8.66 0.38 -5.97
CA ASP A 91 -9.55 -0.28 -5.01
C ASP A 91 -8.93 -1.52 -4.33
N VAL A 92 -7.60 -1.56 -4.18
CA VAL A 92 -6.88 -2.67 -3.54
C VAL A 92 -6.85 -2.48 -2.03
N LEU A 93 -6.97 -3.60 -1.28
CA LEU A 93 -6.77 -3.62 0.15
C LEU A 93 -5.52 -4.43 0.51
N ILE A 94 -4.56 -3.78 1.16
CA ILE A 94 -3.38 -4.42 1.75
C ILE A 94 -3.51 -4.37 3.27
N GLY A 95 -3.69 -5.55 3.88
CA GLY A 95 -3.90 -5.70 5.31
C GLY A 95 -2.66 -5.36 6.14
N HIS A 96 -2.89 -5.12 7.43
CA HIS A 96 -1.83 -4.75 8.39
C HIS A 96 -0.64 -5.70 8.36
N MET A 97 0.57 -5.16 8.52
CA MET A 97 1.83 -5.93 8.61
C MET A 97 2.14 -6.80 7.38
N ALA A 98 1.57 -6.49 6.22
CA ALA A 98 1.87 -7.21 4.99
C ALA A 98 3.27 -6.84 4.46
N MET A 99 3.93 -7.81 3.80
CA MET A 99 5.15 -7.59 3.02
C MET A 99 4.82 -7.77 1.54
N VAL A 100 4.89 -6.70 0.76
CA VAL A 100 4.57 -6.72 -0.67
C VAL A 100 5.80 -6.29 -1.46
N HIS A 101 6.34 -7.22 -2.24
CA HIS A 101 7.66 -7.04 -2.85
C HIS A 101 7.63 -7.38 -4.33
N GLY A 102 7.93 -6.40 -5.20
CA GLY A 102 8.18 -6.58 -6.63
C GLY A 102 7.12 -7.36 -7.40
N CYS A 103 5.84 -7.24 -7.04
CA CYS A 103 4.74 -8.01 -7.59
C CYS A 103 3.70 -7.12 -8.30
N ARG A 104 2.71 -7.74 -8.91
CA ARG A 104 1.57 -7.05 -9.51
C ARG A 104 0.28 -7.45 -8.79
N ILE A 105 -0.47 -6.45 -8.34
CA ILE A 105 -1.80 -6.63 -7.77
C ILE A 105 -2.76 -5.85 -8.65
N HIS A 106 -3.69 -6.56 -9.29
CA HIS A 106 -4.71 -5.93 -10.12
C HIS A 106 -5.83 -5.32 -9.28
N ASP A 107 -6.70 -4.55 -9.94
CA ASP A 107 -7.77 -3.82 -9.28
C ASP A 107 -8.62 -4.72 -8.39
N ARG A 108 -9.01 -4.20 -7.23
CA ARG A 108 -9.81 -4.91 -6.22
C ARG A 108 -9.14 -6.17 -5.67
N GLY A 109 -7.83 -6.34 -5.87
CA GLY A 109 -7.07 -7.40 -5.22
C GLY A 109 -7.01 -7.20 -3.70
N PHE A 110 -6.91 -8.27 -2.96
CA PHE A 110 -6.88 -8.26 -1.50
C PHE A 110 -5.67 -9.03 -0.98
N VAL A 111 -4.85 -8.37 -0.17
CA VAL A 111 -3.73 -8.98 0.56
C VAL A 111 -4.07 -9.01 2.04
N GLY A 112 -4.19 -10.21 2.61
CA GLY A 112 -4.55 -10.41 4.02
C GLY A 112 -3.48 -9.93 4.98
N LEU A 113 -3.85 -9.76 6.26
CA LEU A 113 -2.96 -9.33 7.34
C LEU A 113 -1.72 -10.23 7.43
N GLY A 114 -0.54 -9.63 7.49
CA GLY A 114 0.73 -10.35 7.61
C GLY A 114 1.07 -11.27 6.43
N ALA A 115 0.36 -11.15 5.31
CA ALA A 115 0.67 -11.93 4.11
C ALA A 115 1.92 -11.39 3.40
N ILE A 116 2.55 -12.25 2.61
CA ILE A 116 3.75 -11.94 1.83
C ILE A 116 3.46 -12.21 0.36
N ALA A 117 3.70 -11.23 -0.51
CA ALA A 117 3.72 -11.40 -1.96
C ALA A 117 5.12 -11.10 -2.48
N MET A 118 5.74 -12.05 -3.20
CA MET A 118 7.12 -11.98 -3.63
C MET A 118 7.25 -11.53 -5.09
N ASN A 119 8.49 -11.32 -5.55
CA ASN A 119 8.82 -10.84 -6.88
C ASN A 119 8.07 -11.56 -7.99
N ASN A 120 7.59 -10.79 -8.96
CA ASN A 120 6.89 -11.28 -10.16
C ASN A 120 5.64 -12.12 -9.85
N ALA A 121 5.20 -12.17 -8.59
CA ALA A 121 3.89 -12.75 -8.27
C ALA A 121 2.77 -11.85 -8.79
N VAL A 122 1.64 -12.48 -9.14
CA VAL A 122 0.46 -11.77 -9.64
C VAL A 122 -0.76 -12.14 -8.82
N ILE A 123 -1.44 -11.14 -8.29
CA ILE A 123 -2.78 -11.25 -7.69
C ILE A 123 -3.75 -10.62 -8.68
N ALA A 124 -4.58 -11.44 -9.34
CA ALA A 124 -5.54 -10.95 -10.32
C ALA A 124 -6.70 -10.17 -9.65
N SER A 125 -7.53 -9.53 -10.47
CA SER A 125 -8.66 -8.74 -9.99
C SER A 125 -9.62 -9.58 -9.14
N ASP A 126 -10.14 -8.99 -8.08
CA ASP A 126 -11.07 -9.63 -7.15
C ASP A 126 -10.51 -10.91 -6.48
N ALA A 127 -9.19 -11.16 -6.53
CA ALA A 127 -8.55 -12.29 -5.85
C ALA A 127 -8.11 -11.91 -4.42
N MET A 128 -8.07 -12.89 -3.53
CA MET A 128 -7.71 -12.71 -2.13
C MET A 128 -6.55 -13.64 -1.72
N LEU A 129 -5.43 -13.05 -1.30
CA LEU A 129 -4.39 -13.75 -0.57
C LEU A 129 -4.72 -13.71 0.93
N ALA A 130 -4.95 -14.87 1.54
CA ALA A 130 -5.39 -14.99 2.93
C ALA A 130 -4.37 -14.44 3.92
N ALA A 131 -4.83 -14.08 5.13
CA ALA A 131 -3.97 -13.64 6.22
C ALA A 131 -2.83 -14.63 6.49
N GLY A 132 -1.61 -14.12 6.69
CA GLY A 132 -0.41 -14.89 6.94
C GLY A 132 0.08 -15.77 5.78
N ALA A 133 -0.57 -15.74 4.62
CA ALA A 133 -0.15 -16.53 3.46
C ALA A 133 1.13 -15.99 2.80
N MET A 134 1.83 -16.83 2.04
CA MET A 134 3.01 -16.44 1.28
C MET A 134 2.87 -16.83 -0.19
N LEU A 135 2.61 -15.87 -1.05
CA LEU A 135 2.62 -16.03 -2.50
C LEU A 135 4.06 -15.93 -3.00
N THR A 136 4.61 -17.06 -3.37
CA THR A 136 6.01 -17.17 -3.78
C THR A 136 6.25 -16.58 -5.17
N GLU A 137 7.51 -16.32 -5.45
CA GLU A 137 7.98 -15.70 -6.68
C GLU A 137 7.37 -16.31 -7.96
N GLY A 138 6.95 -15.45 -8.90
CA GLY A 138 6.40 -15.81 -10.19
C GLY A 138 5.06 -16.55 -10.16
N LYS A 139 4.41 -16.69 -9.00
CA LYS A 139 3.10 -17.34 -8.90
C LYS A 139 1.97 -16.39 -9.28
N THR A 140 1.01 -16.90 -10.03
CA THR A 140 -0.18 -16.16 -10.45
C THR A 140 -1.43 -16.76 -9.80
N MET A 141 -2.15 -15.91 -9.09
CA MET A 141 -3.52 -16.17 -8.63
C MET A 141 -4.48 -15.73 -9.72
N GLY A 142 -5.45 -16.57 -10.05
CA GLY A 142 -6.54 -16.22 -10.97
C GLY A 142 -7.56 -15.26 -10.35
N GLU A 143 -8.41 -14.69 -11.22
CA GLU A 143 -9.50 -13.83 -10.77
C GLU A 143 -10.45 -14.57 -9.84
N ARG A 144 -10.94 -13.86 -8.81
CA ARG A 144 -11.91 -14.38 -7.85
C ARG A 144 -11.44 -15.65 -7.14
N GLU A 145 -10.14 -15.83 -6.93
CA GLU A 145 -9.57 -16.96 -6.21
C GLU A 145 -9.14 -16.55 -4.80
N LEU A 146 -9.42 -17.42 -3.81
CA LEU A 146 -8.82 -17.37 -2.47
C LEU A 146 -7.64 -18.32 -2.42
N TRP A 147 -6.46 -17.77 -2.08
CA TRP A 147 -5.25 -18.55 -1.83
C TRP A 147 -4.77 -18.39 -0.40
N GLY A 148 -4.26 -19.48 0.20
CA GLY A 148 -3.75 -19.48 1.56
C GLY A 148 -2.60 -20.45 1.77
N GLY A 149 -1.94 -20.34 2.92
CA GLY A 149 -0.80 -21.18 3.32
C GLY A 149 0.57 -20.62 2.98
N ARG A 150 1.63 -21.32 3.36
CA ARG A 150 3.04 -21.01 3.11
C ARG A 150 3.77 -22.25 2.61
N PRO A 151 4.02 -22.38 1.30
CA PRO A 151 3.64 -21.49 0.19
C PRO A 151 2.12 -21.52 -0.07
N ALA A 152 1.59 -20.38 -0.56
CA ALA A 152 0.16 -20.25 -0.84
C ALA A 152 -0.29 -21.18 -1.98
N ARG A 153 -1.50 -21.70 -1.84
CA ARG A 153 -2.19 -22.52 -2.85
C ARG A 153 -3.65 -22.08 -2.92
N LYS A 154 -4.26 -22.30 -4.08
CA LYS A 154 -5.70 -22.07 -4.25
C LYS A 154 -6.48 -22.92 -3.26
N MET A 155 -7.36 -22.29 -2.50
CA MET A 155 -8.24 -22.91 -1.53
C MET A 155 -9.65 -23.09 -2.11
N ARG A 156 -10.20 -22.06 -2.76
CA ARG A 156 -11.53 -22.03 -3.38
C ARG A 156 -11.70 -20.81 -4.28
N ASP A 157 -12.79 -20.78 -5.02
CA ASP A 157 -13.26 -19.57 -5.68
C ASP A 157 -14.02 -18.68 -4.68
N LEU A 158 -14.03 -17.38 -4.95
CA LEU A 158 -14.78 -16.37 -4.19
C LEU A 158 -16.16 -16.17 -4.83
N ASP A 159 -17.19 -16.26 -4.03
CA ASP A 159 -18.55 -15.93 -4.43
C ASP A 159 -18.79 -14.40 -4.40
N ASP A 160 -19.97 -13.99 -4.88
CA ASP A 160 -20.33 -12.57 -4.96
C ASP A 160 -20.43 -11.92 -3.57
N ALA A 161 -20.79 -12.68 -2.54
CA ALA A 161 -20.87 -12.19 -1.17
C ALA A 161 -19.46 -11.87 -0.63
N ALA A 162 -18.48 -12.74 -0.90
CA ALA A 162 -17.08 -12.49 -0.52
C ALA A 162 -16.51 -11.27 -1.26
N ILE A 163 -16.75 -11.15 -2.56
CA ILE A 163 -16.34 -9.98 -3.35
C ILE A 163 -16.98 -8.69 -2.82
N MET A 164 -18.25 -8.72 -2.49
CA MET A 164 -18.94 -7.57 -1.89
C MET A 164 -18.32 -7.20 -0.54
N GLY A 165 -17.96 -8.18 0.29
CA GLY A 165 -17.25 -7.96 1.55
C GLY A 165 -15.91 -7.25 1.35
N MET A 166 -15.13 -7.63 0.34
CA MET A 166 -13.86 -6.97 -0.01
C MET A 166 -14.10 -5.49 -0.38
N LYS A 167 -15.08 -5.21 -1.24
CA LYS A 167 -15.45 -3.84 -1.64
C LYS A 167 -15.88 -2.98 -0.45
N MET A 168 -16.67 -3.55 0.46
CA MET A 168 -17.09 -2.86 1.69
C MET A 168 -15.88 -2.56 2.60
N GLY A 169 -14.89 -3.45 2.67
CA GLY A 169 -13.64 -3.21 3.37
C GLY A 169 -12.88 -2.01 2.82
N VAL A 170 -12.74 -1.89 1.50
CA VAL A 170 -12.10 -0.74 0.86
C VAL A 170 -12.84 0.55 1.17
N ALA A 171 -14.17 0.56 1.01
CA ALA A 171 -15.00 1.74 1.31
C ALA A 171 -14.91 2.15 2.78
N HIS A 172 -14.84 1.19 3.70
CA HIS A 172 -14.66 1.45 5.13
C HIS A 172 -13.33 2.18 5.40
N TYR A 173 -12.23 1.71 4.80
CA TYR A 173 -10.93 2.36 4.97
C TYR A 173 -10.86 3.75 4.33
N ALA A 174 -11.53 3.98 3.20
CA ALA A 174 -11.65 5.29 2.59
C ALA A 174 -12.40 6.28 3.51
N HIS A 175 -13.46 5.82 4.20
CA HIS A 175 -14.16 6.62 5.20
C HIS A 175 -13.29 6.90 6.44
N ASN A 176 -12.66 5.87 6.99
CA ASN A 176 -11.81 5.99 8.17
C ASN A 176 -10.61 6.92 7.93
N ALA A 177 -10.02 6.90 6.74
CA ALA A 177 -8.91 7.79 6.39
C ALA A 177 -9.29 9.26 6.56
N LYS A 178 -10.51 9.66 6.20
CA LYS A 178 -11.02 11.03 6.43
C LYS A 178 -11.14 11.37 7.91
N THR A 179 -11.66 10.44 8.71
CA THR A 179 -11.78 10.60 10.16
C THR A 179 -10.40 10.75 10.81
N HIS A 180 -9.46 9.88 10.47
CA HIS A 180 -8.10 9.94 10.99
C HIS A 180 -7.34 11.19 10.52
N SER A 181 -7.52 11.60 9.26
CA SER A 181 -6.92 12.82 8.72
C SER A 181 -7.35 14.06 9.51
N THR A 182 -8.62 14.16 9.88
CA THR A 182 -9.15 15.26 10.71
C THR A 182 -8.53 15.22 12.10
N ALA A 183 -8.59 14.07 12.78
CA ALA A 183 -8.06 13.92 14.14
C ALA A 183 -6.54 14.18 14.22
N VAL A 184 -5.77 13.69 13.26
CA VAL A 184 -4.32 13.96 13.17
C VAL A 184 -4.04 15.43 12.93
N GLY A 185 -4.83 16.09 12.07
CA GLY A 185 -4.73 17.52 11.82
C GLY A 185 -4.98 18.36 13.08
N GLU A 186 -5.97 17.99 13.88
CA GLU A 186 -6.27 18.66 15.17
C GLU A 186 -5.11 18.51 16.17
N VAL A 187 -4.56 17.30 16.31
CA VAL A 187 -3.46 17.03 17.28
C VAL A 187 -2.16 17.71 16.84
N LEU A 188 -1.74 17.52 15.61
CA LEU A 188 -0.45 18.03 15.12
C LEU A 188 -0.52 19.50 14.73
N GLY A 189 -1.68 19.99 14.26
CA GLY A 189 -1.92 21.42 13.99
C GLY A 189 -1.98 22.26 15.28
N GLY A 190 -2.55 21.72 16.35
CA GLY A 190 -2.55 22.36 17.68
C GLY A 190 -1.17 22.46 18.32
N ALA A 191 -0.29 21.47 18.10
CA ALA A 191 1.09 21.50 18.61
C ALA A 191 1.93 22.63 17.99
N LEU A 192 1.72 22.93 16.70
CA LEU A 192 2.45 24.03 16.01
C LEU A 192 2.01 25.43 16.46
N SER A 193 0.79 25.57 16.99
CA SER A 193 0.28 26.85 17.50
C SER A 193 0.74 27.14 18.95
N SER A 194 1.07 26.12 19.75
CA SER A 194 1.52 26.29 21.14
C SER A 194 3.01 26.64 21.26
N ASP A 195 3.87 26.22 20.34
CA ASP A 195 5.31 26.53 20.36
C ASP A 195 5.63 27.97 19.91
N GLY A 196 4.68 28.64 19.23
CA GLY A 196 4.83 30.06 18.85
C GLY A 196 4.53 31.05 19.97
N ALA A 197 3.90 30.64 21.07
CA ALA A 197 3.50 31.52 22.18
C ALA A 197 4.48 31.58 23.35
N ALA A 198 5.55 30.79 23.33
CA ALA A 198 6.53 30.71 24.44
C ALA A 198 7.81 31.54 24.25
N GLN A 199 7.87 32.40 23.20
CA GLN A 199 9.01 33.30 22.95
C GLN A 199 8.53 34.74 22.67
N SER A 200 7.88 35.35 23.64
CA SER A 200 7.66 36.80 23.67
C SER A 200 7.87 37.37 25.09
#